data_e8d38f7257427ab4535ae34e707e6296
#
_entry.id   e8d38f7257427ab4535ae34e707e6296
#
_cell.length_a   1.000
_cell.length_b   1.000
_cell.length_c   1.000
_cell.angle_alpha   90.00
_cell.angle_beta   90.00
_cell.angle_gamma   90.00
#
_symmetry.space_group_name_H-M   'P 1'
#
loop_
_entity.id
_entity.type
_entity.pdbx_description
1 polymer ?
#
loop_
_entity_poly.entity_id
_entity_poly.type
_entity_poly.pdbx_seq_one_letter_code
_entity_poly.pdbx_strand_id
1 'polypeptide(L)'
;PCIAQSVDPAIGFFVNLLSIGFIVISACHEPLYGSAGLYLFAYMFLYGNPVEGRLLVLRALEMLLGLLICGAVFYVNHRKKQYEKRFFQIVKEFSLSTPLGKWQFQVILGLSLGILVGELLQVDRVMWVGCACLTVLTQYGERPNKRAFQRLGGVVAGSLLFGIVYQVLPPAAKSSLGIYSGLLLGLCAAYHWKTLLNCFG
;
A
#
# COMPACT_ATOMS: atom_id res chain seq x y z
N PRO A 1 11.56 -5.33 -1.34
CA PRO A 1 10.54 -6.36 -1.61
C PRO A 1 11.15 -7.65 -2.16
N CYS A 2 11.92 -7.59 -3.27
CA CYS A 2 12.47 -8.79 -3.93
C CYS A 2 13.30 -9.67 -2.99
N ILE A 3 14.17 -9.07 -2.18
CA ILE A 3 14.97 -9.82 -1.18
C ILE A 3 14.07 -10.52 -0.15
N ALA A 4 13.02 -9.86 0.30
CA ALA A 4 12.11 -10.44 1.30
C ALA A 4 11.37 -11.68 0.78
N GLN A 5 11.10 -11.76 -0.51
CA GLN A 5 10.44 -12.90 -1.14
C GLN A 5 11.37 -14.07 -1.46
N SER A 6 12.66 -13.81 -1.60
CA SER A 6 13.66 -14.84 -1.94
C SER A 6 14.22 -15.58 -0.72
N VAL A 7 13.81 -15.20 0.48
CA VAL A 7 14.29 -15.78 1.73
C VAL A 7 13.14 -16.44 2.48
N ASP A 8 13.51 -17.19 3.54
CA ASP A 8 12.53 -17.79 4.45
C ASP A 8 11.51 -16.73 4.97
N PRO A 9 10.21 -17.06 5.10
CA PRO A 9 9.17 -16.13 5.53
C PRO A 9 9.50 -15.39 6.85
N ALA A 10 10.18 -16.04 7.78
CA ALA A 10 10.59 -15.38 9.03
C ALA A 10 11.64 -14.28 8.79
N ILE A 11 12.63 -14.56 7.94
CA ILE A 11 13.65 -13.57 7.56
C ILE A 11 12.99 -12.47 6.71
N GLY A 12 12.11 -12.86 5.78
CA GLY A 12 11.30 -11.95 4.96
C GLY A 12 10.49 -10.96 5.80
N PHE A 13 9.91 -11.43 6.91
CA PHE A 13 9.21 -10.56 7.86
C PHE A 13 10.11 -9.45 8.41
N PHE A 14 11.32 -9.77 8.87
CA PHE A 14 12.25 -8.76 9.37
C PHE A 14 12.69 -7.77 8.28
N VAL A 15 12.94 -8.26 7.07
CA VAL A 15 13.28 -7.40 5.92
C VAL A 15 12.12 -6.45 5.59
N ASN A 16 10.88 -6.96 5.61
CA ASN A 16 9.68 -6.16 5.40
C ASN A 16 9.50 -5.14 6.52
N LEU A 17 9.66 -5.55 7.78
CA LEU A 17 9.55 -4.68 8.95
C LEU A 17 10.52 -3.49 8.87
N LEU A 18 11.78 -3.74 8.52
CA LEU A 18 12.80 -2.70 8.37
C LEU A 18 12.51 -1.79 7.17
N SER A 19 12.15 -2.37 6.01
CA SER A 19 11.89 -1.60 4.79
C SER A 19 10.64 -0.72 4.93
N ILE A 20 9.54 -1.29 5.42
CA ILE A 20 8.30 -0.57 5.67
C ILE A 20 8.51 0.47 6.77
N GLY A 21 9.23 0.10 7.84
CA GLY A 21 9.60 1.02 8.92
C GLY A 21 10.37 2.23 8.40
N PHE A 22 11.37 2.01 7.58
CA PHE A 22 12.13 3.09 6.95
C PHE A 22 11.22 4.01 6.12
N ILE A 23 10.35 3.45 5.28
CA ILE A 23 9.42 4.23 4.45
C ILE A 23 8.46 5.05 5.33
N VAL A 24 7.83 4.42 6.33
CA VAL A 24 6.82 5.08 7.17
C VAL A 24 7.44 6.17 8.03
N ILE A 25 8.58 5.93 8.65
CA ILE A 25 9.23 6.92 9.51
C ILE A 25 9.77 8.08 8.69
N SER A 26 10.39 7.82 7.52
CA SER A 26 11.05 8.85 6.71
C SER A 26 10.07 9.67 5.86
N ALA A 27 9.05 9.04 5.29
CA ALA A 27 8.20 9.67 4.28
C ALA A 27 6.77 9.96 4.75
N CYS A 28 6.36 9.45 5.93
CA CYS A 28 4.98 9.55 6.41
C CYS A 28 4.87 10.29 7.76
N HIS A 29 5.68 11.31 7.97
CA HIS A 29 5.64 12.13 9.19
C HIS A 29 4.44 13.10 9.21
N GLU A 30 3.85 13.41 8.05
CA GLU A 30 2.63 14.21 7.93
C GLU A 30 1.49 13.35 7.35
N PRO A 31 0.70 12.69 8.22
CA PRO A 31 -0.32 11.74 7.78
C PRO A 31 -1.46 12.40 6.98
N LEU A 32 -1.67 13.70 7.13
CA LEU A 32 -2.70 14.46 6.41
C LEU A 32 -2.49 14.46 4.87
N TYR A 33 -1.25 14.36 4.42
CA TYR A 33 -0.95 14.29 2.98
C TYR A 33 -1.22 12.92 2.35
N GLY A 34 -1.56 11.90 3.14
CA GLY A 34 -1.87 10.56 2.62
C GLY A 34 -0.68 9.84 1.96
N SER A 35 0.54 10.34 2.15
CA SER A 35 1.76 9.82 1.53
C SER A 35 2.04 8.36 1.88
N ALA A 36 1.65 7.91 3.08
CA ALA A 36 1.78 6.52 3.51
C ALA A 36 1.10 5.55 2.55
N GLY A 37 -0.12 5.87 2.11
CA GLY A 37 -0.83 5.05 1.14
C GLY A 37 -0.06 4.91 -0.17
N LEU A 38 0.45 6.00 -0.72
CA LEU A 38 1.16 6.02 -2.00
C LEU A 38 2.45 5.18 -1.96
N TYR A 39 3.34 5.44 -0.99
CA TYR A 39 4.64 4.77 -0.92
C TYR A 39 4.52 3.29 -0.56
N LEU A 40 3.63 2.95 0.36
CA LEU A 40 3.43 1.56 0.76
C LEU A 40 2.68 0.77 -0.32
N PHE A 41 1.79 1.41 -1.08
CA PHE A 41 1.17 0.77 -2.24
C PHE A 41 2.21 0.45 -3.31
N ALA A 42 3.12 1.39 -3.61
CA ALA A 42 4.24 1.13 -4.52
C ALA A 42 5.13 -0.03 -4.03
N TYR A 43 5.39 -0.09 -2.71
CA TYR A 43 6.11 -1.21 -2.10
C TYR A 43 5.40 -2.54 -2.36
N MET A 44 4.07 -2.60 -2.16
CA MET A 44 3.27 -3.80 -2.37
C MET A 44 3.20 -4.21 -3.84
N PHE A 45 3.15 -3.25 -4.78
CA PHE A 45 3.23 -3.55 -6.21
C PHE A 45 4.56 -4.21 -6.59
N LEU A 46 5.67 -3.71 -6.08
CA LEU A 46 6.98 -4.34 -6.26
C LEU A 46 7.04 -5.72 -5.62
N TYR A 47 6.36 -5.89 -4.48
CA TYR A 47 6.25 -7.17 -3.80
C TYR A 47 5.43 -8.18 -4.62
N GLY A 48 4.32 -7.75 -5.22
CA GLY A 48 3.46 -8.62 -6.05
C GLY A 48 4.04 -9.03 -7.41
N ASN A 49 5.16 -8.42 -7.81
CA ASN A 49 5.82 -8.69 -9.09
C ASN A 49 7.29 -9.07 -8.86
N PRO A 50 7.57 -10.27 -8.33
CA PRO A 50 8.94 -10.72 -8.10
C PRO A 50 9.70 -10.81 -9.41
N VAL A 51 10.98 -10.46 -9.38
CA VAL A 51 11.89 -10.61 -10.51
C VAL A 51 13.22 -11.16 -10.03
N GLU A 52 13.85 -11.97 -10.84
CA GLU A 52 15.10 -12.66 -10.51
C GLU A 52 16.15 -12.45 -11.60
N GLY A 53 17.39 -12.77 -11.29
CA GLY A 53 18.50 -12.74 -12.20
C GLY A 53 18.70 -11.39 -12.89
N ARG A 54 18.79 -11.40 -14.23
CA ARG A 54 19.01 -10.19 -15.03
C ARG A 54 17.92 -9.14 -14.89
N LEU A 55 16.67 -9.57 -14.70
CA LEU A 55 15.53 -8.66 -14.55
C LEU A 55 15.60 -7.89 -13.22
N LEU A 56 16.18 -8.46 -12.17
CA LEU A 56 16.42 -7.77 -10.92
C LEU A 56 17.40 -6.60 -11.10
N VAL A 57 18.48 -6.82 -11.86
CA VAL A 57 19.46 -5.77 -12.17
C VAL A 57 18.81 -4.66 -12.99
N LEU A 58 18.03 -5.01 -14.03
CA LEU A 58 17.32 -4.03 -14.83
C LEU A 58 16.35 -3.20 -13.99
N ARG A 59 15.55 -3.84 -13.13
CA ARG A 59 14.66 -3.15 -12.18
C ARG A 59 15.42 -2.21 -11.24
N ALA A 60 16.57 -2.62 -10.72
CA ALA A 60 17.39 -1.77 -9.88
C ALA A 60 17.89 -0.54 -10.64
N LEU A 61 18.31 -0.71 -11.89
CA LEU A 61 18.75 0.39 -12.76
C LEU A 61 17.58 1.35 -13.09
N GLU A 62 16.40 0.83 -13.41
CA GLU A 62 15.19 1.63 -13.66
C GLU A 62 14.80 2.45 -12.43
N MET A 63 14.84 1.85 -11.24
CA MET A 63 14.57 2.55 -9.98
C MET A 63 15.61 3.62 -9.68
N LEU A 64 16.89 3.33 -9.94
CA LEU A 64 17.97 4.30 -9.78
C LEU A 64 17.82 5.48 -10.75
N LEU A 65 17.49 5.20 -12.02
CA LEU A 65 17.21 6.23 -13.02
C LEU A 65 16.02 7.11 -12.60
N GLY A 66 14.92 6.48 -12.16
CA GLY A 66 13.77 7.19 -11.63
C GLY A 66 14.12 8.08 -10.43
N LEU A 67 14.91 7.55 -9.49
CA LEU A 67 15.41 8.31 -8.34
C LEU A 67 16.25 9.53 -8.77
N LEU A 68 17.14 9.36 -9.74
CA LEU A 68 17.99 10.46 -10.24
C LEU A 68 17.14 11.54 -10.92
N ILE A 69 16.20 11.15 -11.79
CA ILE A 69 15.31 12.10 -12.48
C ILE A 69 14.44 12.85 -11.46
N CYS A 70 13.73 12.13 -10.59
CA CYS A 70 12.87 12.73 -9.58
C CYS A 70 13.68 13.59 -8.59
N GLY A 71 14.86 13.12 -8.20
CA GLY A 71 15.77 13.86 -7.33
C GLY A 71 16.27 15.15 -7.97
N ALA A 72 16.62 15.13 -9.26
CA ALA A 72 17.03 16.30 -10.00
C ALA A 72 15.89 17.34 -10.11
N VAL A 73 14.68 16.88 -10.48
CA VAL A 73 13.49 17.76 -10.55
C VAL A 73 13.17 18.34 -9.17
N PHE A 74 13.20 17.52 -8.13
CA PHE A 74 12.99 17.99 -6.76
C PHE A 74 14.04 19.03 -6.36
N TYR A 75 15.33 18.74 -6.60
CA TYR A 75 16.42 19.66 -6.29
C TYR A 75 16.26 21.01 -6.99
N VAL A 76 15.97 21.00 -8.30
CA VAL A 76 15.79 22.25 -9.08
C VAL A 76 14.65 23.09 -8.52
N ASN A 77 13.50 22.45 -8.19
CA ASN A 77 12.31 23.16 -7.73
C ASN A 77 12.40 23.61 -6.27
N HIS A 78 13.21 22.92 -5.44
CA HIS A 78 13.20 23.12 -4.00
C HIS A 78 14.51 23.67 -3.42
N ARG A 79 15.58 23.79 -4.20
CA ARG A 79 16.91 24.25 -3.74
C ARG A 79 16.92 25.63 -3.06
N LYS A 80 15.92 26.47 -3.36
CA LYS A 80 15.79 27.81 -2.76
C LYS A 80 14.83 27.84 -1.57
N LYS A 81 14.14 26.75 -1.27
CA LYS A 81 13.19 26.68 -0.16
C LYS A 81 13.94 26.28 1.11
N GLN A 82 13.69 27.00 2.18
CA GLN A 82 14.16 26.62 3.51
C GLN A 82 13.11 25.73 4.17
N TYR A 83 13.50 24.50 4.50
CA TYR A 83 12.65 23.57 5.22
C TYR A 83 12.93 23.66 6.70
N GLU A 84 11.88 23.71 7.51
CA GLU A 84 11.97 23.81 8.97
C GLU A 84 12.57 22.53 9.59
N LYS A 85 12.27 21.36 8.99
CA LYS A 85 12.70 20.07 9.53
C LYS A 85 13.73 19.39 8.62
N ARG A 86 14.80 18.88 9.25
CA ARG A 86 15.82 18.06 8.59
C ARG A 86 15.47 16.57 8.76
N PHE A 87 15.90 15.74 7.80
CA PHE A 87 15.64 14.29 7.80
C PHE A 87 15.98 13.61 9.13
N PHE A 88 17.15 13.89 9.70
CA PHE A 88 17.56 13.31 10.99
C PHE A 88 16.67 13.73 12.16
N GLN A 89 16.06 14.92 12.12
CA GLN A 89 15.10 15.36 13.14
C GLN A 89 13.81 14.56 13.04
N ILE A 90 13.32 14.29 11.82
CA ILE A 90 12.12 13.48 11.58
C ILE A 90 12.31 12.07 12.15
N VAL A 91 13.45 11.44 11.87
CA VAL A 91 13.76 10.09 12.38
C VAL A 91 13.88 10.10 13.92
N LYS A 92 14.47 11.15 14.50
CA LYS A 92 14.61 11.29 15.96
C LYS A 92 13.31 11.61 16.67
N GLU A 93 12.36 12.27 16.00
CA GLU A 93 11.02 12.57 16.53
C GLU A 93 10.14 11.32 16.64
N PHE A 94 10.52 10.19 16.05
CA PHE A 94 9.77 8.95 16.19
C PHE A 94 9.70 8.53 17.66
N SER A 95 8.49 8.50 18.21
CA SER A 95 8.24 8.11 19.60
C SER A 95 6.92 7.39 19.72
N LEU A 96 6.94 6.22 20.33
CA LEU A 96 5.73 5.44 20.62
C LEU A 96 4.79 6.11 21.63
N SER A 97 5.23 7.16 22.31
CA SER A 97 4.38 7.93 23.23
C SER A 97 3.43 8.86 22.50
N THR A 98 3.76 9.28 21.28
CA THR A 98 2.93 10.18 20.46
C THR A 98 1.83 9.44 19.69
N PRO A 99 0.67 10.07 19.43
CA PRO A 99 -0.37 9.46 18.59
C PRO A 99 0.14 9.11 17.19
N LEU A 100 1.01 9.95 16.63
CA LEU A 100 1.65 9.73 15.33
C LEU A 100 2.54 8.48 15.35
N GLY A 101 3.42 8.36 16.35
CA GLY A 101 4.30 7.20 16.45
C GLY A 101 3.55 5.89 16.69
N LYS A 102 2.45 5.93 17.46
CA LYS A 102 1.56 4.76 17.62
C LYS A 102 0.95 4.33 16.29
N TRP A 103 0.45 5.29 15.51
CA TRP A 103 -0.10 5.02 14.19
C TRP A 103 0.98 4.47 13.23
N GLN A 104 2.16 5.10 13.18
CA GLN A 104 3.27 4.61 12.39
C GLN A 104 3.64 3.17 12.76
N PHE A 105 3.75 2.87 14.05
CA PHE A 105 4.04 1.52 14.53
C PHE A 105 2.95 0.51 14.15
N GLN A 106 1.67 0.88 14.26
CA GLN A 106 0.55 0.04 13.83
C GLN A 106 0.61 -0.29 12.33
N VAL A 107 0.95 0.71 11.49
CA VAL A 107 1.10 0.51 10.04
C VAL A 107 2.27 -0.44 9.75
N ILE A 108 3.43 -0.19 10.37
CA ILE A 108 4.65 -1.00 10.17
C ILE A 108 4.40 -2.45 10.56
N LEU A 109 3.93 -2.65 11.79
CA LEU A 109 3.73 -4.00 12.33
C LEU A 109 2.58 -4.70 11.62
N GLY A 110 1.44 -4.03 11.45
CA GLY A 110 0.24 -4.62 10.86
C GLY A 110 0.44 -5.03 9.40
N LEU A 111 1.15 -4.21 8.61
CA LEU A 111 1.44 -4.57 7.21
C LEU A 111 2.45 -5.71 7.13
N SER A 112 3.52 -5.67 7.93
CA SER A 112 4.54 -6.73 7.95
C SER A 112 3.96 -8.07 8.40
N LEU A 113 3.10 -8.08 9.42
CA LEU A 113 2.38 -9.27 9.87
C LEU A 113 1.38 -9.76 8.83
N GLY A 114 0.66 -8.85 8.17
CA GLY A 114 -0.27 -9.23 7.10
C GLY A 114 0.43 -9.94 5.94
N ILE A 115 1.61 -9.47 5.53
CA ILE A 115 2.44 -10.12 4.52
C ILE A 115 2.89 -11.51 5.03
N LEU A 116 3.44 -11.60 6.24
CA LEU A 116 3.89 -12.85 6.82
C LEU A 116 2.78 -13.89 6.88
N VAL A 117 1.59 -13.52 7.35
CA VAL A 117 0.44 -14.42 7.40
C VAL A 117 0.03 -14.87 5.99
N GLY A 118 0.04 -13.95 5.02
CA GLY A 118 -0.24 -14.29 3.62
C GLY A 118 0.76 -15.30 3.04
N GLU A 119 2.05 -15.18 3.38
CA GLU A 119 3.09 -16.11 2.96
C GLU A 119 2.97 -17.46 3.66
N LEU A 120 2.73 -17.48 4.97
CA LEU A 120 2.55 -18.72 5.74
C LEU A 120 1.32 -19.51 5.29
N LEU A 121 0.25 -18.82 4.91
CA LEU A 121 -0.96 -19.43 4.35
C LEU A 121 -0.84 -19.77 2.85
N GLN A 122 0.32 -19.52 2.26
CA GLN A 122 0.60 -19.76 0.83
C GLN A 122 -0.46 -19.14 -0.10
N VAL A 123 -0.89 -17.90 0.21
CA VAL A 123 -1.85 -17.19 -0.62
C VAL A 123 -1.19 -16.82 -1.95
N ASP A 124 -1.79 -17.22 -3.08
CA ASP A 124 -1.23 -16.99 -4.44
C ASP A 124 -0.84 -15.53 -4.72
N ARG A 125 -1.56 -14.60 -4.13
CA ARG A 125 -1.38 -13.16 -4.35
C ARG A 125 -1.28 -12.39 -3.04
N VAL A 126 -0.20 -12.59 -2.29
CA VAL A 126 0.09 -11.91 -1.01
C VAL A 126 0.01 -10.39 -1.12
N MET A 127 0.33 -9.83 -2.30
CA MET A 127 0.18 -8.40 -2.57
C MET A 127 -1.21 -7.87 -2.21
N TRP A 128 -2.28 -8.61 -2.54
CA TRP A 128 -3.64 -8.18 -2.23
C TRP A 128 -3.96 -8.20 -0.74
N VAL A 129 -3.36 -9.13 0.02
CA VAL A 129 -3.44 -9.12 1.48
C VAL A 129 -2.82 -7.84 2.03
N GLY A 130 -1.62 -7.48 1.55
CA GLY A 130 -0.96 -6.23 1.92
C GLY A 130 -1.77 -5.00 1.53
N CYS A 131 -2.32 -4.94 0.31
CA CYS A 131 -3.19 -3.84 -0.11
C CYS A 131 -4.46 -3.74 0.75
N ALA A 132 -5.01 -4.87 1.18
CA ALA A 132 -6.13 -4.89 2.11
C ALA A 132 -5.75 -4.28 3.47
N CYS A 133 -4.61 -4.67 4.03
CA CYS A 133 -4.07 -4.11 5.28
C CYS A 133 -3.83 -2.60 5.14
N LEU A 134 -3.25 -2.15 4.03
CA LEU A 134 -2.99 -0.72 3.79
C LEU A 134 -4.25 0.12 3.85
N THR A 135 -5.32 -0.29 3.18
CA THR A 135 -6.57 0.49 3.16
C THR A 135 -7.24 0.63 4.53
N VAL A 136 -6.94 -0.29 5.45
CA VAL A 136 -7.44 -0.26 6.83
C VAL A 136 -6.52 0.57 7.73
N LEU A 137 -5.20 0.42 7.59
CA LEU A 137 -4.20 0.93 8.53
C LEU A 137 -3.70 2.34 8.22
N THR A 138 -3.66 2.75 6.94
CA THR A 138 -3.01 4.01 6.55
C THR A 138 -3.78 5.27 6.90
N GLN A 139 -5.04 5.17 7.27
CA GLN A 139 -5.83 6.34 7.63
C GLN A 139 -5.57 6.77 9.07
N TYR A 140 -4.95 7.93 9.21
CA TYR A 140 -4.72 8.55 10.50
C TYR A 140 -6.02 9.07 11.14
N GLY A 141 -6.18 8.86 12.45
CA GLY A 141 -7.33 9.37 13.20
C GLY A 141 -8.59 8.51 13.17
N GLU A 142 -8.70 7.52 12.27
CA GLU A 142 -9.81 6.59 12.27
C GLU A 142 -9.50 5.29 13.03
N ARG A 143 -10.53 4.65 13.58
CA ARG A 143 -10.39 3.37 14.28
C ARG A 143 -10.21 2.24 13.26
N PRO A 144 -9.08 1.49 13.27
CA PRO A 144 -8.83 0.40 12.32
C PRO A 144 -9.94 -0.67 12.33
N ASN A 145 -10.48 -1.00 13.50
CA ASN A 145 -11.54 -1.99 13.65
C ASN A 145 -12.81 -1.62 12.85
N LYS A 146 -13.23 -0.34 12.93
CA LYS A 146 -14.40 0.14 12.18
C LYS A 146 -14.17 -0.02 10.66
N ARG A 147 -12.98 0.33 10.18
CA ARG A 147 -12.62 0.18 8.78
C ARG A 147 -12.51 -1.27 8.34
N ALA A 148 -11.96 -2.15 9.18
CA ALA A 148 -11.91 -3.58 8.91
C ALA A 148 -13.30 -4.18 8.73
N PHE A 149 -14.25 -3.87 9.60
CA PHE A 149 -15.65 -4.31 9.45
C PHE A 149 -16.33 -3.73 8.21
N GLN A 150 -16.13 -2.44 7.93
CA GLN A 150 -16.66 -1.82 6.71
C GLN A 150 -16.07 -2.47 5.45
N ARG A 151 -14.78 -2.83 5.47
CA ARG A 151 -14.13 -3.53 4.37
C ARG A 151 -14.70 -4.93 4.20
N LEU A 152 -14.80 -5.70 5.28
CA LEU A 152 -15.33 -7.06 5.23
C LEU A 152 -16.76 -7.06 4.68
N GLY A 153 -17.63 -6.22 5.22
CA GLY A 153 -19.00 -6.07 4.73
C GLY A 153 -19.07 -5.60 3.28
N GLY A 154 -18.24 -4.64 2.90
CA GLY A 154 -18.16 -4.15 1.52
C GLY A 154 -17.66 -5.21 0.53
N VAL A 155 -16.67 -6.02 0.91
CA VAL A 155 -16.17 -7.13 0.08
C VAL A 155 -17.23 -8.21 -0.09
N VAL A 156 -17.88 -8.65 1.00
CA VAL A 156 -18.95 -9.67 0.92
C VAL A 156 -20.11 -9.17 0.06
N ALA A 157 -20.62 -7.97 0.33
CA ALA A 157 -21.72 -7.39 -0.44
C ALA A 157 -21.33 -7.15 -1.91
N GLY A 158 -20.12 -6.64 -2.16
CA GLY A 158 -19.59 -6.40 -3.50
C GLY A 158 -19.40 -7.68 -4.31
N SER A 159 -18.87 -8.74 -3.68
CA SER A 159 -18.71 -10.04 -4.33
C SER A 159 -20.04 -10.69 -4.69
N LEU A 160 -21.03 -10.62 -3.81
CA LEU A 160 -22.39 -11.12 -4.08
C LEU A 160 -23.04 -10.34 -5.24
N LEU A 161 -22.95 -9.00 -5.17
CA LEU A 161 -23.50 -8.14 -6.21
C LEU A 161 -22.80 -8.39 -7.56
N PHE A 162 -21.47 -8.50 -7.54
CA PHE A 162 -20.69 -8.84 -8.74
C PHE A 162 -21.14 -10.18 -9.34
N GLY A 163 -21.32 -11.22 -8.51
CA GLY A 163 -21.78 -12.53 -8.98
C GLY A 163 -23.14 -12.46 -9.70
N ILE A 164 -24.09 -11.69 -9.14
CA ILE A 164 -25.42 -11.48 -9.75
C ILE A 164 -25.28 -10.71 -11.08
N VAL A 165 -24.58 -9.56 -11.06
CA VAL A 165 -24.38 -8.71 -12.24
C VAL A 165 -23.67 -9.47 -13.35
N TYR A 166 -22.63 -10.26 -13.00
CA TYR A 166 -21.86 -11.03 -13.96
C TYR A 166 -22.69 -12.12 -14.67
N GLN A 167 -23.69 -12.70 -14.00
CA GLN A 167 -24.59 -13.69 -14.62
C GLN A 167 -25.58 -13.05 -15.60
N VAL A 168 -26.07 -11.86 -15.30
CA VAL A 168 -27.08 -11.17 -16.12
C VAL A 168 -26.49 -10.46 -17.34
N LEU A 169 -25.23 -10.05 -17.27
CA LEU A 169 -24.57 -9.25 -18.32
C LEU A 169 -24.18 -10.10 -19.54
N PRO A 170 -24.38 -9.56 -20.75
CA PRO A 170 -23.90 -10.18 -21.97
C PRO A 170 -22.35 -10.24 -22.03
N PRO A 171 -21.76 -11.21 -22.75
CA PRO A 171 -20.30 -11.41 -22.79
C PRO A 171 -19.50 -10.15 -23.17
N ALA A 172 -20.02 -9.35 -24.09
CA ALA A 172 -19.39 -8.11 -24.54
C ALA A 172 -19.29 -7.04 -23.44
N ALA A 173 -20.25 -6.98 -22.52
CA ALA A 173 -20.25 -6.02 -21.42
C ALA A 173 -19.40 -6.47 -20.22
N LYS A 174 -19.15 -7.78 -20.09
CA LYS A 174 -18.33 -8.34 -18.98
C LYS A 174 -16.89 -7.83 -19.02
N SER A 175 -16.30 -7.70 -20.20
CA SER A 175 -14.93 -7.19 -20.36
C SER A 175 -14.77 -5.71 -19.95
N SER A 176 -15.85 -4.94 -19.96
CA SER A 176 -15.85 -3.53 -19.65
C SER A 176 -16.16 -3.23 -18.17
N LEU A 177 -16.56 -4.22 -17.37
CA LEU A 177 -16.96 -4.04 -15.97
C LEU A 177 -15.86 -3.38 -15.13
N GLY A 178 -14.60 -3.80 -15.30
CA GLY A 178 -13.46 -3.21 -14.59
C GLY A 178 -13.26 -1.73 -14.91
N ILE A 179 -13.48 -1.33 -16.17
CA ILE A 179 -13.36 0.09 -16.57
C ILE A 179 -14.45 0.93 -15.90
N TYR A 180 -15.70 0.48 -15.96
CA TYR A 180 -16.82 1.20 -15.34
C TYR A 180 -16.70 1.24 -13.82
N SER A 181 -16.29 0.13 -13.18
CA SER A 181 -16.07 0.13 -11.74
C SER A 181 -14.94 1.06 -11.32
N GLY A 182 -13.85 1.11 -12.08
CA GLY A 182 -12.75 2.04 -11.86
C GLY A 182 -13.16 3.51 -11.96
N LEU A 183 -13.97 3.86 -12.96
CA LEU A 183 -14.52 5.22 -13.10
C LEU A 183 -15.43 5.57 -11.91
N LEU A 184 -16.35 4.69 -11.54
CA LEU A 184 -17.24 4.89 -10.39
C LEU A 184 -16.46 5.00 -9.08
N LEU A 185 -15.39 4.23 -8.93
CA LEU A 185 -14.52 4.24 -7.75
C LEU A 185 -13.84 5.61 -7.57
N GLY A 186 -13.46 6.24 -8.68
CA GLY A 186 -12.90 7.61 -8.68
C GLY A 186 -13.89 8.68 -8.21
N LEU A 187 -15.19 8.48 -8.46
CA LEU A 187 -16.25 9.40 -8.07
C LEU A 187 -16.75 9.19 -6.63
N CYS A 188 -16.48 8.02 -6.04
CA CYS A 188 -16.95 7.70 -4.69
C CYS A 188 -16.09 8.37 -3.62
N ALA A 189 -16.70 9.15 -2.73
CA ALA A 189 -16.02 9.70 -1.55
C ALA A 189 -16.00 8.73 -0.37
N ALA A 190 -17.12 8.03 -0.12
CA ALA A 190 -17.28 7.18 1.07
C ALA A 190 -16.57 5.83 0.93
N TYR A 191 -15.84 5.43 1.98
CA TYR A 191 -14.99 4.24 2.01
C TYR A 191 -15.74 2.92 1.75
N HIS A 192 -16.95 2.77 2.28
CA HIS A 192 -17.74 1.54 2.09
C HIS A 192 -18.14 1.32 0.63
N TRP A 193 -18.51 2.39 -0.11
CA TRP A 193 -18.77 2.31 -1.55
C TRP A 193 -17.52 1.98 -2.36
N LYS A 194 -16.38 2.58 -1.99
CA LYS A 194 -15.09 2.24 -2.61
C LYS A 194 -14.76 0.77 -2.46
N THR A 195 -15.00 0.21 -1.28
CA THR A 195 -14.72 -1.20 -1.00
C THR A 195 -15.64 -2.13 -1.80
N LEU A 196 -16.93 -1.77 -1.93
CA LEU A 196 -17.89 -2.52 -2.72
C LEU A 196 -17.53 -2.53 -4.20
N LEU A 197 -17.25 -1.35 -4.78
CA LEU A 197 -16.91 -1.20 -6.20
C LEU A 197 -15.57 -1.86 -6.56
N ASN A 198 -14.64 -1.92 -5.62
CA ASN A 198 -13.34 -2.56 -5.83
C ASN A 198 -13.42 -4.08 -6.11
N CYS A 199 -14.58 -4.71 -5.83
CA CYS A 199 -14.84 -6.11 -6.17
C CYS A 199 -15.19 -6.34 -7.65
N PHE A 200 -15.42 -5.28 -8.42
CA PHE A 200 -15.78 -5.34 -9.83
C PHE A 200 -14.57 -5.15 -10.77
N GLY A 201 -13.40 -4.79 -10.24
CA GLY A 201 -12.17 -4.48 -10.99
C GLY A 201 -11.14 -5.59 -11.11
#